data_ff3f1babf17bc2d577bdb0183e0f6000
#
_entry.id   ff3f1babf17bc2d577bdb0183e0f6000
#
_cell.length_a   1.000
_cell.length_b   1.000
_cell.length_c   1.000
_cell.angle_alpha   90.00
_cell.angle_beta   90.00
_cell.angle_gamma   90.00
#
_symmetry.space_group_name_H-M   'P 1'
#
loop_
_entity.id
_entity.type
_entity.pdbx_description
1 polymer ?
#
loop_
_entity_poly.entity_id
_entity_poly.type
_entity_poly.pdbx_seq_one_letter_code
_entity_poly.pdbx_strand_id
1 'polypeptide(L)'
;AQVDADKVDEVIALIKAYQPDLVMNIALPYQDLTIMDACLACGVNYMDTANYEPENTDDPEWRAIYEKRCKEAGFSAYFDYSWQWAYAKKFEEAGLTALLGSGFDPGVTQAYCAYAKKHEFDTIDTIDILDCNGGDHGYAFATNFNPEINLREVSAPGSYWENGHWVEIPAMSIKREYNFDQVGDKDMYLLHHEEIESLAKNIPEAKRIRFFMTFGQSYLDHMRCLEDVGMLSTTP
;
A
#
# COMPACT_ATOMS: atom_id res chain seq x y z
N ALA A 1 20.54 -14.89 -9.04
CA ALA A 1 20.28 -16.18 -8.36
C ALA A 1 18.76 -16.38 -8.27
N GLN A 2 18.32 -17.61 -8.23
CA GLN A 2 16.96 -17.98 -7.91
C GLN A 2 16.91 -18.26 -6.40
N VAL A 3 15.95 -17.68 -5.71
CA VAL A 3 15.75 -17.83 -4.25
C VAL A 3 14.26 -17.85 -3.97
N ASP A 4 13.86 -18.64 -2.99
CA ASP A 4 12.52 -18.62 -2.43
C ASP A 4 12.50 -17.60 -1.26
N ALA A 5 11.84 -16.45 -1.48
CA ALA A 5 11.83 -15.36 -0.51
C ALA A 5 10.92 -15.61 0.71
N ASP A 6 10.12 -16.70 0.69
CA ASP A 6 9.37 -17.16 1.86
C ASP A 6 10.25 -17.95 2.84
N LYS A 7 11.49 -18.27 2.43
CA LYS A 7 12.46 -18.99 3.25
C LYS A 7 13.58 -18.09 3.73
N VAL A 8 13.52 -17.70 4.99
CA VAL A 8 14.54 -16.85 5.63
C VAL A 8 15.95 -17.33 5.37
N ASP A 9 16.21 -18.65 5.50
CA ASP A 9 17.54 -19.25 5.33
C ASP A 9 18.09 -19.10 3.90
N GLU A 10 17.23 -19.19 2.87
CA GLU A 10 17.63 -18.98 1.48
C GLU A 10 17.99 -17.52 1.22
N VAL A 11 17.21 -16.58 1.76
CA VAL A 11 17.50 -15.14 1.69
C VAL A 11 18.79 -14.79 2.44
N ILE A 12 19.02 -15.36 3.64
CA ILE A 12 20.27 -15.20 4.40
C ILE A 12 21.47 -15.71 3.57
N ALA A 13 21.34 -16.88 2.94
CA ALA A 13 22.41 -17.43 2.11
C ALA A 13 22.75 -16.49 0.93
N LEU A 14 21.72 -15.89 0.31
CA LEU A 14 21.89 -14.94 -0.77
C LEU A 14 22.60 -13.66 -0.27
N ILE A 15 22.13 -13.07 0.83
CA ILE A 15 22.73 -11.86 1.43
C ILE A 15 24.21 -12.12 1.77
N LYS A 16 24.54 -13.25 2.37
CA LYS A 16 25.94 -13.61 2.71
C LYS A 16 26.80 -13.81 1.48
N ALA A 17 26.24 -14.31 0.38
CA ALA A 17 26.99 -14.51 -0.87
C ALA A 17 27.33 -13.19 -1.58
N TYR A 18 26.45 -12.20 -1.55
CA TYR A 18 26.61 -10.94 -2.26
C TYR A 18 27.07 -9.77 -1.35
N GLN A 19 26.91 -9.86 -0.03
CA GLN A 19 27.29 -8.88 0.96
C GLN A 19 26.82 -7.44 0.64
N PRO A 20 25.51 -7.22 0.39
CA PRO A 20 25.00 -5.88 0.08
C PRO A 20 24.97 -5.01 1.35
N ASP A 21 24.99 -3.69 1.16
CA ASP A 21 24.76 -2.70 2.23
C ASP A 21 23.26 -2.47 2.48
N LEU A 22 22.44 -2.78 1.48
CA LEU A 22 21.00 -2.59 1.49
C LEU A 22 20.32 -3.70 0.70
N VAL A 23 19.26 -4.28 1.25
CA VAL A 23 18.33 -5.13 0.51
C VAL A 23 17.10 -4.31 0.18
N MET A 24 16.77 -4.22 -1.11
CA MET A 24 15.57 -3.56 -1.62
C MET A 24 14.56 -4.64 -2.03
N ASN A 25 13.44 -4.70 -1.33
CA ASN A 25 12.31 -5.56 -1.69
C ASN A 25 11.39 -4.83 -2.67
N ILE A 26 11.34 -5.31 -3.90
CA ILE A 26 10.44 -4.85 -4.97
C ILE A 26 9.59 -6.01 -5.50
N ALA A 27 9.48 -7.07 -4.71
CA ALA A 27 8.61 -8.21 -4.97
C ALA A 27 7.18 -7.93 -4.45
N LEU A 28 6.36 -8.96 -4.42
CA LEU A 28 5.04 -8.87 -3.83
C LEU A 28 5.13 -8.68 -2.30
N PRO A 29 4.11 -8.09 -1.66
CA PRO A 29 4.16 -7.71 -0.25
C PRO A 29 4.16 -8.89 0.74
N TYR A 30 3.98 -10.11 0.27
CA TYR A 30 3.90 -11.31 1.10
C TYR A 30 5.21 -11.67 1.80
N GLN A 31 6.36 -11.29 1.23
CA GLN A 31 7.70 -11.66 1.67
C GLN A 31 8.39 -10.61 2.54
N ASP A 32 7.76 -9.47 2.81
CA ASP A 32 8.37 -8.35 3.55
C ASP A 32 8.99 -8.78 4.87
N LEU A 33 8.21 -9.47 5.72
CA LEU A 33 8.67 -9.85 7.05
C LEU A 33 9.78 -10.90 7.00
N THR A 34 9.72 -11.83 6.06
CA THR A 34 10.75 -12.86 5.84
C THR A 34 12.08 -12.22 5.44
N ILE A 35 12.03 -11.23 4.54
CA ILE A 35 13.21 -10.49 4.10
C ILE A 35 13.74 -9.61 5.22
N MET A 36 12.88 -8.96 6.02
CA MET A 36 13.28 -8.18 7.20
C MET A 36 14.00 -9.04 8.23
N ASP A 37 13.51 -10.26 8.51
CA ASP A 37 14.18 -11.21 9.41
C ASP A 37 15.58 -11.60 8.88
N ALA A 38 15.71 -11.84 7.57
CA ALA A 38 17.00 -12.14 6.94
C ALA A 38 17.97 -10.95 7.01
N CYS A 39 17.48 -9.72 6.81
CA CYS A 39 18.27 -8.50 6.93
C CYS A 39 18.81 -8.31 8.35
N LEU A 40 17.95 -8.48 9.36
CA LEU A 40 18.36 -8.43 10.78
C LEU A 40 19.41 -9.49 11.10
N ALA A 41 19.22 -10.74 10.65
CA ALA A 41 20.17 -11.83 10.88
C ALA A 41 21.54 -11.60 10.22
N CYS A 42 21.58 -10.81 9.13
CA CYS A 42 22.81 -10.51 8.40
C CYS A 42 23.43 -9.13 8.73
N GLY A 43 22.74 -8.29 9.50
CA GLY A 43 23.20 -6.93 9.79
C GLY A 43 23.16 -5.99 8.58
N VAL A 44 22.11 -6.09 7.75
CA VAL A 44 21.95 -5.33 6.51
C VAL A 44 20.71 -4.46 6.57
N ASN A 45 20.76 -3.27 5.99
CA ASN A 45 19.61 -2.37 5.89
C ASN A 45 18.53 -2.93 4.96
N TYR A 46 17.29 -2.53 5.23
CA TYR A 46 16.10 -2.97 4.47
C TYR A 46 15.37 -1.80 3.83
N MET A 47 14.74 -2.03 2.70
CA MET A 47 13.84 -1.10 2.03
C MET A 47 12.76 -1.88 1.29
N ASP A 48 11.52 -1.40 1.32
CA ASP A 48 10.41 -1.92 0.53
C ASP A 48 9.64 -0.83 -0.22
N THR A 49 8.68 -1.24 -1.03
CA THR A 49 7.83 -0.36 -1.84
C THR A 49 6.35 -0.47 -1.51
N ALA A 50 5.96 -1.36 -0.59
CA ALA A 50 4.57 -1.60 -0.19
C ALA A 50 4.50 -2.14 1.25
N ASN A 51 3.30 -2.15 1.84
CA ASN A 51 3.06 -2.76 3.14
C ASN A 51 2.93 -4.28 3.02
N TYR A 52 3.30 -4.98 4.09
CA TYR A 52 3.11 -6.43 4.18
C TYR A 52 1.63 -6.81 4.12
N GLU A 53 1.35 -7.84 3.34
CA GLU A 53 0.06 -8.50 3.28
C GLU A 53 0.20 -9.99 3.61
N PRO A 54 -0.55 -10.52 4.57
CA PRO A 54 -0.52 -11.96 4.87
C PRO A 54 -1.21 -12.77 3.77
N GLU A 55 -0.59 -13.85 3.32
CA GLU A 55 -1.16 -14.74 2.30
C GLU A 55 -2.36 -15.53 2.80
N ASN A 56 -2.36 -15.95 4.04
CA ASN A 56 -3.37 -16.84 4.59
C ASN A 56 -4.39 -16.11 5.47
N THR A 57 -5.33 -15.42 4.82
CA THR A 57 -6.40 -14.67 5.50
C THR A 57 -7.49 -15.55 6.12
N ASP A 58 -7.51 -16.84 5.81
CA ASP A 58 -8.47 -17.81 6.37
C ASP A 58 -7.97 -18.47 7.66
N ASP A 59 -6.70 -18.25 8.03
CA ASP A 59 -6.15 -18.72 9.30
C ASP A 59 -6.88 -18.05 10.48
N PRO A 60 -7.50 -18.84 11.40
CA PRO A 60 -8.22 -18.29 12.54
C PRO A 60 -7.34 -17.45 13.49
N GLU A 61 -6.06 -17.79 13.63
CA GLU A 61 -5.12 -17.04 14.46
C GLU A 61 -4.81 -15.69 13.84
N TRP A 62 -4.53 -15.66 12.54
CA TRP A 62 -4.34 -14.42 11.80
C TRP A 62 -5.58 -13.54 11.84
N ARG A 63 -6.76 -14.13 11.61
CA ARG A 63 -8.04 -13.41 11.65
C ARG A 63 -8.30 -12.73 13.00
N ALA A 64 -7.99 -13.40 14.11
CA ALA A 64 -8.13 -12.81 15.44
C ALA A 64 -7.18 -11.61 15.64
N ILE A 65 -5.94 -11.68 15.11
CA ILE A 65 -4.99 -10.57 15.13
C ILE A 65 -5.50 -9.41 14.27
N TYR A 66 -5.98 -9.70 13.08
CA TYR A 66 -6.53 -8.71 12.16
C TYR A 66 -7.74 -7.98 12.74
N GLU A 67 -8.73 -8.71 13.28
CA GLU A 67 -9.91 -8.12 13.91
C GLU A 67 -9.53 -7.20 15.10
N LYS A 68 -8.55 -7.59 15.89
CA LYS A 68 -8.02 -6.74 16.96
C LYS A 68 -7.42 -5.45 16.42
N ARG A 69 -6.63 -5.52 15.33
CA ARG A 69 -6.03 -4.35 14.68
C ARG A 69 -7.08 -3.41 14.09
N CYS A 70 -8.09 -3.96 13.40
CA CYS A 70 -9.21 -3.16 12.89
C CYS A 70 -9.90 -2.38 14.00
N LYS A 71 -10.13 -3.03 15.13
CA LYS A 71 -10.76 -2.39 16.30
C LYS A 71 -9.88 -1.28 16.90
N GLU A 72 -8.58 -1.49 16.98
CA GLU A 72 -7.61 -0.52 17.51
C GLU A 72 -7.42 0.67 16.55
N ALA A 73 -7.39 0.43 15.26
CA ALA A 73 -7.22 1.44 14.22
C ALA A 73 -8.49 2.24 13.94
N GLY A 74 -9.67 1.64 14.17
CA GLY A 74 -10.97 2.24 13.84
C GLY A 74 -11.35 2.17 12.36
N PHE A 75 -10.68 1.31 11.58
CA PHE A 75 -10.95 1.03 10.17
C PHE A 75 -10.47 -0.39 9.82
N SER A 76 -10.71 -0.85 8.60
CA SER A 76 -10.20 -2.14 8.10
C SER A 76 -8.69 -2.04 7.87
N ALA A 77 -7.90 -2.47 8.86
CA ALA A 77 -6.44 -2.36 8.87
C ALA A 77 -5.76 -3.47 8.04
N TYR A 78 -6.32 -3.79 6.86
CA TYR A 78 -5.78 -4.81 5.97
C TYR A 78 -4.50 -4.35 5.28
N PHE A 79 -4.48 -3.11 4.82
CA PHE A 79 -3.37 -2.46 4.15
C PHE A 79 -2.73 -1.45 5.11
N ASP A 80 -1.99 -1.91 6.11
CA ASP A 80 -1.28 -1.05 7.05
C ASP A 80 0.18 -1.49 7.29
N TYR A 81 1.03 -0.56 7.70
CA TYR A 81 2.43 -0.82 8.01
C TYR A 81 2.68 -1.37 9.42
N SER A 82 1.66 -1.65 10.21
CA SER A 82 1.84 -2.06 11.60
C SER A 82 2.62 -3.37 11.76
N TRP A 83 2.58 -4.24 10.75
CA TRP A 83 3.37 -5.47 10.71
C TRP A 83 4.87 -5.17 10.61
N GLN A 84 5.27 -4.31 9.70
CA GLN A 84 6.67 -3.88 9.56
C GLN A 84 7.08 -2.97 10.72
N TRP A 85 6.22 -2.09 11.23
CA TRP A 85 6.51 -1.27 12.40
C TRP A 85 6.78 -2.09 13.67
N ALA A 86 6.28 -3.31 13.77
CA ALA A 86 6.61 -4.22 14.87
C ALA A 86 8.11 -4.57 14.92
N TYR A 87 8.83 -4.38 13.83
CA TYR A 87 10.28 -4.59 13.72
C TYR A 87 11.10 -3.36 14.14
N ALA A 88 10.50 -2.20 14.34
CA ALA A 88 11.22 -0.94 14.57
C ALA A 88 12.29 -1.07 15.67
N LYS A 89 11.91 -1.63 16.83
CA LYS A 89 12.85 -1.81 17.95
C LYS A 89 14.01 -2.75 17.62
N LYS A 90 13.76 -3.81 16.86
CA LYS A 90 14.81 -4.77 16.46
C LYS A 90 15.84 -4.11 15.53
N PHE A 91 15.38 -3.31 14.57
CA PHE A 91 16.26 -2.55 13.66
C PHE A 91 17.05 -1.47 14.41
N GLU A 92 16.39 -0.74 15.31
CA GLU A 92 17.04 0.28 16.14
C GLU A 92 18.14 -0.33 17.03
N GLU A 93 17.87 -1.43 17.75
CA GLU A 93 18.83 -2.13 18.59
C GLU A 93 20.01 -2.72 17.79
N ALA A 94 19.77 -3.10 16.54
CA ALA A 94 20.80 -3.59 15.62
C ALA A 94 21.61 -2.45 14.96
N GLY A 95 21.20 -1.19 15.14
CA GLY A 95 21.80 -0.04 14.45
C GLY A 95 21.56 -0.03 12.93
N LEU A 96 20.47 -0.64 12.49
CA LEU A 96 20.06 -0.77 11.09
C LEU A 96 18.87 0.14 10.76
N THR A 97 18.72 0.43 9.47
CA THR A 97 17.60 1.21 8.95
C THR A 97 16.69 0.32 8.13
N ALA A 98 15.37 0.42 8.38
CA ALA A 98 14.34 -0.06 7.50
C ALA A 98 13.58 1.15 6.93
N LEU A 99 13.59 1.31 5.60
CA LEU A 99 12.84 2.34 4.90
C LEU A 99 11.61 1.71 4.26
N LEU A 100 10.44 2.05 4.78
CA LEU A 100 9.17 1.44 4.40
C LEU A 100 8.43 2.30 3.38
N GLY A 101 7.75 1.67 2.42
CA GLY A 101 6.91 2.34 1.45
C GLY A 101 7.64 3.34 0.56
N SER A 102 8.76 2.94 -0.02
CA SER A 102 9.62 3.81 -0.83
C SER A 102 9.47 3.52 -2.33
N GLY A 103 8.22 3.40 -2.79
CA GLY A 103 7.83 3.26 -4.18
C GLY A 103 7.41 4.60 -4.81
N PHE A 104 6.42 4.55 -5.66
CA PHE A 104 5.80 5.73 -6.24
C PHE A 104 4.65 6.22 -5.34
N ASP A 105 3.66 5.41 -5.13
CA ASP A 105 2.58 5.50 -4.17
C ASP A 105 2.44 4.13 -3.45
N PRO A 106 2.91 4.03 -2.23
CA PRO A 106 3.57 5.04 -1.39
C PRO A 106 5.03 5.33 -1.76
N GLY A 107 5.52 6.55 -1.45
CA GLY A 107 6.93 6.95 -1.58
C GLY A 107 7.09 8.33 -2.17
N VAL A 108 7.04 8.46 -3.49
CA VAL A 108 7.19 9.74 -4.20
C VAL A 108 6.08 10.73 -3.82
N THR A 109 4.86 10.27 -3.62
CA THR A 109 3.72 11.08 -3.17
C THR A 109 3.99 11.76 -1.83
N GLN A 110 4.53 11.03 -0.84
CA GLN A 110 4.91 11.60 0.45
C GLN A 110 6.09 12.59 0.30
N ALA A 111 7.05 12.27 -0.56
CA ALA A 111 8.17 13.17 -0.82
C ALA A 111 7.70 14.50 -1.42
N TYR A 112 6.74 14.48 -2.35
CA TYR A 112 6.13 15.70 -2.90
C TYR A 112 5.37 16.49 -1.81
N CYS A 113 4.60 15.82 -0.95
CA CYS A 113 3.92 16.48 0.15
C CYS A 113 4.91 17.13 1.14
N ALA A 114 6.00 16.42 1.46
CA ALA A 114 7.05 16.95 2.33
C ALA A 114 7.78 18.14 1.69
N TYR A 115 8.05 18.08 0.38
CA TYR A 115 8.63 19.19 -0.37
C TYR A 115 7.70 20.40 -0.37
N ALA A 116 6.43 20.20 -0.69
CA ALA A 116 5.43 21.26 -0.71
C ALA A 116 5.27 21.92 0.67
N LYS A 117 5.20 21.12 1.75
CA LYS A 117 5.16 21.62 3.11
C LYS A 117 6.39 22.47 3.44
N LYS A 118 7.55 22.09 2.96
CA LYS A 118 8.82 22.78 3.27
C LYS A 118 9.02 24.07 2.48
N HIS A 119 8.53 24.12 1.23
CA HIS A 119 8.95 25.15 0.27
C HIS A 119 7.80 26.00 -0.27
N GLU A 120 6.55 25.50 -0.28
CA GLU A 120 5.45 26.13 -0.99
C GLU A 120 4.31 26.59 -0.07
N PHE A 121 4.13 25.95 1.09
CA PHE A 121 3.01 26.23 2.00
C PHE A 121 3.48 26.48 3.42
N ASP A 122 2.89 27.47 4.08
CA ASP A 122 3.05 27.70 5.53
C ASP A 122 2.33 26.62 6.35
N THR A 123 1.15 26.18 5.87
CA THR A 123 0.34 25.12 6.47
C THR A 123 -0.36 24.32 5.35
N ILE A 124 -0.59 23.04 5.60
CA ILE A 124 -1.36 22.17 4.70
C ILE A 124 -2.64 21.75 5.42
N ASP A 125 -3.79 22.27 4.99
CA ASP A 125 -5.09 21.93 5.54
C ASP A 125 -5.66 20.61 4.96
N THR A 126 -5.43 20.34 3.67
CA THR A 126 -5.96 19.14 2.98
C THR A 126 -4.98 18.62 1.96
N ILE A 127 -4.96 17.28 1.80
CA ILE A 127 -4.19 16.57 0.79
C ILE A 127 -5.16 15.66 0.03
N ASP A 128 -5.25 15.84 -1.27
CA ASP A 128 -5.89 14.89 -2.19
C ASP A 128 -4.81 14.39 -3.14
N ILE A 129 -4.50 13.10 -3.10
CA ILE A 129 -3.62 12.41 -4.03
C ILE A 129 -4.50 11.88 -5.16
N LEU A 130 -4.14 12.21 -6.40
CA LEU A 130 -4.91 11.85 -7.59
C LEU A 130 -4.00 11.02 -8.50
N ASP A 131 -4.15 9.69 -8.43
CA ASP A 131 -3.42 8.78 -9.31
C ASP A 131 -4.16 8.59 -10.64
N CYS A 132 -3.44 8.79 -11.74
CA CYS A 132 -3.98 8.70 -13.09
C CYS A 132 -3.14 7.79 -13.98
N ASN A 133 -3.75 6.70 -14.43
CA ASN A 133 -3.22 5.93 -15.54
C ASN A 133 -3.72 6.51 -16.88
N GLY A 134 -2.80 7.11 -17.63
CA GLY A 134 -3.05 7.61 -19.00
C GLY A 134 -2.68 6.60 -20.10
N GLY A 135 -2.26 5.38 -19.75
CA GLY A 135 -1.84 4.36 -20.70
C GLY A 135 -3.00 3.57 -21.32
N ASP A 136 -2.67 2.81 -22.37
CA ASP A 136 -3.54 1.85 -23.02
C ASP A 136 -2.76 0.55 -23.25
N HIS A 137 -3.26 -0.57 -22.74
CA HIS A 137 -2.66 -1.88 -22.89
C HIS A 137 -3.13 -2.64 -24.13
N GLY A 138 -4.06 -2.10 -24.89
CA GLY A 138 -4.66 -2.75 -26.05
C GLY A 138 -5.61 -3.91 -25.71
N TYR A 139 -5.98 -4.07 -24.43
CA TYR A 139 -6.92 -5.10 -23.95
C TYR A 139 -8.16 -4.45 -23.32
N ALA A 140 -9.29 -5.12 -23.46
CA ALA A 140 -10.55 -4.65 -22.88
C ALA A 140 -10.55 -4.68 -21.34
N PHE A 141 -9.77 -5.57 -20.76
CA PHE A 141 -9.60 -5.73 -19.31
C PHE A 141 -8.11 -5.99 -19.02
N ALA A 142 -7.46 -5.02 -18.41
CA ALA A 142 -6.05 -5.11 -18.02
C ALA A 142 -5.77 -4.14 -16.86
N THR A 143 -4.76 -4.48 -16.07
CA THR A 143 -4.18 -3.62 -15.04
C THR A 143 -2.70 -3.37 -15.34
N ASN A 144 -2.11 -2.28 -14.87
CA ASN A 144 -0.65 -2.01 -14.94
C ASN A 144 0.15 -2.78 -13.89
N PHE A 145 -0.52 -3.51 -13.06
CA PHE A 145 -0.14 -3.88 -11.72
C PHE A 145 -0.51 -5.35 -11.49
N ASN A 146 -0.12 -5.95 -10.39
CA ASN A 146 -0.53 -7.30 -10.09
C ASN A 146 -2.07 -7.37 -10.05
N PRO A 147 -2.70 -8.19 -10.93
CA PRO A 147 -4.16 -8.20 -11.04
C PRO A 147 -4.87 -8.60 -9.75
N GLU A 148 -4.30 -9.52 -8.97
CA GLU A 148 -4.89 -10.01 -7.73
C GLU A 148 -4.89 -8.92 -6.65
N ILE A 149 -3.78 -8.20 -6.48
CA ILE A 149 -3.69 -7.08 -5.54
C ILE A 149 -4.67 -5.99 -5.94
N ASN A 150 -4.69 -5.61 -7.22
CA ASN A 150 -5.60 -4.58 -7.70
C ASN A 150 -7.08 -4.95 -7.50
N LEU A 151 -7.46 -6.22 -7.74
CA LEU A 151 -8.81 -6.70 -7.46
C LEU A 151 -9.18 -6.59 -5.98
N ARG A 152 -8.27 -6.89 -5.08
CA ARG A 152 -8.49 -6.76 -3.63
C ARG A 152 -8.63 -5.31 -3.19
N GLU A 153 -7.78 -4.42 -3.71
CA GLU A 153 -7.85 -2.99 -3.42
C GLU A 153 -9.21 -2.38 -3.80
N VAL A 154 -9.68 -2.64 -5.02
CA VAL A 154 -10.97 -2.08 -5.49
C VAL A 154 -12.17 -2.73 -4.83
N SER A 155 -12.04 -3.93 -4.28
CA SER A 155 -13.11 -4.64 -3.57
C SER A 155 -13.13 -4.37 -2.07
N ALA A 156 -12.03 -3.85 -1.51
CA ALA A 156 -11.92 -3.49 -0.11
C ALA A 156 -12.68 -2.20 0.22
N PRO A 157 -13.17 -2.01 1.47
CA PRO A 157 -13.65 -0.73 1.93
C PRO A 157 -12.59 0.36 1.71
N GLY A 158 -13.01 1.50 1.17
CA GLY A 158 -12.16 2.68 1.11
C GLY A 158 -12.02 3.32 2.48
N SER A 159 -10.91 4.00 2.73
CA SER A 159 -10.76 4.82 3.93
C SER A 159 -9.90 6.04 3.68
N TYR A 160 -10.11 7.06 4.50
CA TYR A 160 -9.34 8.30 4.44
C TYR A 160 -9.23 8.95 5.81
N TRP A 161 -8.28 9.85 5.96
CA TRP A 161 -8.08 10.61 7.19
C TRP A 161 -8.90 11.90 7.18
N GLU A 162 -9.67 12.15 8.25
CA GLU A 162 -10.41 13.40 8.42
C GLU A 162 -10.49 13.80 9.88
N ASN A 163 -10.11 15.04 10.19
CA ASN A 163 -10.22 15.66 11.52
C ASN A 163 -9.67 14.79 12.67
N GLY A 164 -8.53 14.15 12.45
CA GLY A 164 -7.85 13.39 13.49
C GLY A 164 -8.30 11.93 13.63
N HIS A 165 -9.11 11.41 12.71
CA HIS A 165 -9.57 10.02 12.74
C HIS A 165 -9.73 9.44 11.32
N TRP A 166 -9.74 8.11 11.25
CA TRP A 166 -10.06 7.40 10.03
C TRP A 166 -11.56 7.38 9.77
N VAL A 167 -11.93 7.56 8.51
CA VAL A 167 -13.30 7.42 8.01
C VAL A 167 -13.30 6.28 7.00
N GLU A 168 -14.05 5.21 7.28
CA GLU A 168 -14.25 4.08 6.36
C GLU A 168 -15.52 4.28 5.54
N ILE A 169 -15.45 3.91 4.26
CA ILE A 169 -16.57 3.99 3.31
C ILE A 169 -16.71 2.68 2.55
N PRO A 170 -17.88 2.35 2.00
CA PRO A 170 -18.03 1.20 1.11
C PRO A 170 -17.09 1.31 -0.10
N ALA A 171 -16.62 0.16 -0.60
CA ALA A 171 -15.77 0.08 -1.78
C ALA A 171 -16.31 0.92 -2.94
N MET A 172 -15.45 1.68 -3.59
CA MET A 172 -15.74 2.49 -4.79
C MET A 172 -16.93 3.46 -4.65
N SER A 173 -17.37 3.80 -3.43
CA SER A 173 -18.61 4.57 -3.19
C SER A 173 -18.48 6.07 -3.43
N ILE A 174 -17.27 6.63 -3.39
CA ILE A 174 -17.00 8.05 -3.68
C ILE A 174 -16.28 8.16 -5.02
N LYS A 175 -16.99 8.75 -5.99
CA LYS A 175 -16.51 9.02 -7.34
C LYS A 175 -16.34 10.51 -7.54
N ARG A 176 -15.29 10.91 -8.25
CA ARG A 176 -15.07 12.28 -8.76
C ARG A 176 -14.59 12.23 -10.19
N GLU A 177 -14.93 13.24 -10.96
CA GLU A 177 -14.31 13.54 -12.27
C GLU A 177 -13.22 14.59 -12.07
N TYR A 178 -12.09 14.42 -12.74
CA TYR A 178 -10.99 15.37 -12.76
C TYR A 178 -10.37 15.46 -14.15
N ASN A 179 -10.06 16.68 -14.58
CA ASN A 179 -9.34 16.92 -15.84
C ASN A 179 -7.83 16.90 -15.56
N PHE A 180 -7.17 15.82 -15.97
CA PHE A 180 -5.71 15.69 -15.86
C PHE A 180 -5.05 16.35 -17.06
N ASP A 181 -4.05 17.20 -16.80
CA ASP A 181 -3.30 17.85 -17.86
C ASP A 181 -2.72 16.81 -18.84
N GLN A 182 -2.89 17.05 -20.15
CA GLN A 182 -2.46 16.18 -21.25
C GLN A 182 -3.15 14.79 -21.34
N VAL A 183 -3.94 14.39 -20.34
CA VAL A 183 -4.67 13.11 -20.32
C VAL A 183 -6.17 13.30 -20.54
N GLY A 184 -6.71 14.42 -20.07
CA GLY A 184 -8.13 14.77 -20.17
C GLY A 184 -8.97 14.32 -18.98
N ASP A 185 -10.29 14.32 -19.17
CA ASP A 185 -11.25 14.00 -18.12
C ASP A 185 -11.20 12.51 -17.75
N LYS A 186 -11.08 12.23 -16.47
CA LYS A 186 -11.07 10.86 -15.91
C LYS A 186 -11.98 10.78 -14.71
N ASP A 187 -12.73 9.69 -14.63
CA ASP A 187 -13.39 9.28 -13.41
C ASP A 187 -12.37 8.65 -12.45
N MET A 188 -12.38 9.09 -11.21
CA MET A 188 -11.54 8.55 -10.15
C MET A 188 -12.36 8.21 -8.93
N TYR A 189 -11.91 7.21 -8.19
CA TYR A 189 -12.59 6.67 -7.03
C TYR A 189 -11.72 6.73 -5.80
N LEU A 190 -12.32 7.08 -4.66
CA LEU A 190 -11.63 7.09 -3.37
C LEU A 190 -11.38 5.66 -2.90
N LEU A 191 -10.11 5.36 -2.65
CA LEU A 191 -9.64 4.10 -2.08
C LEU A 191 -8.89 4.37 -0.77
N HIS A 192 -8.68 3.34 0.04
CA HIS A 192 -7.60 3.35 1.03
C HIS A 192 -6.26 3.24 0.29
N HIS A 193 -5.24 3.96 0.78
CA HIS A 193 -3.89 3.79 0.28
C HIS A 193 -2.87 4.10 1.39
N GLU A 194 -1.74 3.42 1.37
CA GLU A 194 -0.82 3.31 2.52
C GLU A 194 -0.14 4.62 2.88
N GLU A 195 0.11 5.50 1.91
CA GLU A 195 0.75 6.79 2.19
C GLU A 195 -0.06 7.68 3.13
N ILE A 196 -1.37 7.48 3.23
CA ILE A 196 -2.24 8.25 4.13
C ILE A 196 -1.77 8.13 5.58
N GLU A 197 -1.30 6.94 6.00
CA GLU A 197 -0.79 6.72 7.36
C GLU A 197 0.38 7.64 7.69
N SER A 198 1.40 7.63 6.83
CA SER A 198 2.60 8.42 7.05
C SER A 198 2.34 9.92 6.90
N LEU A 199 1.47 10.32 5.99
CA LEU A 199 1.06 11.71 5.82
C LEU A 199 0.28 12.22 7.03
N ALA A 200 -0.68 11.47 7.56
CA ALA A 200 -1.43 11.82 8.77
C ALA A 200 -0.51 11.96 9.99
N LYS A 201 0.51 11.10 10.09
CA LYS A 201 1.50 11.15 11.18
C LYS A 201 2.45 12.35 11.07
N ASN A 202 2.91 12.70 9.87
CA ASN A 202 3.98 13.68 9.65
C ASN A 202 3.46 15.08 9.25
N ILE A 203 2.19 15.18 8.88
CA ILE A 203 1.50 16.44 8.60
C ILE A 203 0.25 16.54 9.49
N PRO A 204 0.42 16.62 10.82
CA PRO A 204 -0.68 16.52 11.77
C PRO A 204 -1.67 17.71 11.72
N GLU A 205 -1.29 18.82 11.08
CA GLU A 205 -2.17 19.93 10.79
C GLU A 205 -3.18 19.67 9.68
N ALA A 206 -2.94 18.64 8.83
CA ALA A 206 -3.86 18.28 7.76
C ALA A 206 -5.18 17.74 8.32
N LYS A 207 -6.27 18.43 8.00
CA LYS A 207 -7.62 18.08 8.44
C LYS A 207 -8.22 16.95 7.62
N ARG A 208 -7.75 16.76 6.38
CA ARG A 208 -8.22 15.71 5.49
C ARG A 208 -7.11 15.24 4.55
N ILE A 209 -6.95 13.91 4.43
CA ILE A 209 -6.02 13.28 3.50
C ILE A 209 -6.76 12.15 2.78
N ARG A 210 -6.78 12.18 1.44
CA ARG A 210 -7.50 11.22 0.61
C ARG A 210 -6.65 10.78 -0.56
N PHE A 211 -6.88 9.54 -0.99
CA PHE A 211 -6.31 8.99 -2.21
C PHE A 211 -7.42 8.64 -3.21
N PHE A 212 -7.20 8.96 -4.47
CA PHE A 212 -8.11 8.65 -5.56
C PHE A 212 -7.34 8.03 -6.71
N MET A 213 -7.86 6.93 -7.25
CA MET A 213 -7.31 6.23 -8.41
C MET A 213 -8.30 6.24 -9.57
N THR A 214 -7.79 6.33 -10.79
CA THR A 214 -8.60 6.32 -12.02
C THR A 214 -8.82 4.90 -12.52
N PHE A 215 -10.03 4.63 -12.99
CA PHE A 215 -10.38 3.36 -13.65
C PHE A 215 -11.11 3.64 -14.95
N GLY A 216 -10.75 2.88 -15.99
CA GLY A 216 -11.47 2.92 -17.27
C GLY A 216 -12.85 2.26 -17.16
N GLN A 217 -13.84 2.74 -17.90
CA GLN A 217 -15.20 2.18 -17.86
C GLN A 217 -15.22 0.68 -18.24
N SER A 218 -14.44 0.28 -19.24
CA SER A 218 -14.33 -1.14 -19.63
C SER A 218 -13.83 -2.01 -18.48
N TYR A 219 -12.84 -1.53 -17.70
CA TYR A 219 -12.36 -2.23 -16.52
C TYR A 219 -13.48 -2.42 -15.49
N LEU A 220 -14.21 -1.36 -15.16
CA LEU A 220 -15.29 -1.39 -14.18
C LEU A 220 -16.44 -2.31 -14.61
N ASP A 221 -16.77 -2.34 -15.89
CA ASP A 221 -17.82 -3.20 -16.44
C ASP A 221 -17.44 -4.69 -16.31
N HIS A 222 -16.18 -5.03 -16.57
CA HIS A 222 -15.67 -6.40 -16.39
C HIS A 222 -15.63 -6.79 -14.90
N MET A 223 -15.20 -5.88 -14.04
CA MET A 223 -15.20 -6.10 -12.59
C MET A 223 -16.59 -6.38 -12.07
N ARG A 224 -17.57 -5.59 -12.46
CA ARG A 224 -18.97 -5.82 -12.09
C ARG A 224 -19.49 -7.17 -12.60
N CYS A 225 -19.15 -7.56 -13.82
CA CYS A 225 -19.52 -8.86 -14.35
C CYS A 225 -18.94 -10.00 -13.52
N LEU A 226 -17.66 -9.91 -13.10
CA LEU A 226 -17.03 -10.92 -12.25
C LEU A 226 -17.66 -10.97 -10.86
N GLU A 227 -18.02 -9.83 -10.30
CA GLU A 227 -18.73 -9.74 -9.03
C GLU A 227 -20.11 -10.39 -9.10
N ASP A 228 -20.92 -10.04 -10.13
CA ASP A 228 -22.28 -10.53 -10.34
C ASP A 228 -22.34 -12.06 -10.49
N VAL A 229 -21.31 -12.69 -11.04
CA VAL A 229 -21.19 -14.15 -11.18
C VAL A 229 -20.45 -14.83 -10.01
N GLY A 230 -20.05 -14.07 -8.99
CA GLY A 230 -19.40 -14.57 -7.79
C GLY A 230 -17.91 -14.94 -7.96
N MET A 231 -17.28 -14.57 -9.08
CA MET A 231 -15.86 -14.91 -9.34
C MET A 231 -14.87 -14.08 -8.53
N LEU A 232 -15.32 -13.02 -7.86
CA LEU A 232 -14.49 -12.25 -6.90
C LEU A 232 -14.62 -12.77 -5.46
N SER A 233 -15.44 -13.80 -5.23
CA SER A 233 -15.60 -14.41 -3.91
C SER A 233 -14.36 -15.23 -3.56
N THR A 234 -13.85 -15.08 -2.34
CA THR A 234 -12.80 -15.93 -1.76
C THR A 234 -13.37 -17.21 -1.12
N THR A 235 -14.70 -17.32 -1.05
CA THR A 235 -15.38 -18.52 -0.55
C THR A 235 -15.95 -19.30 -1.72
N PRO A 236 -15.71 -20.63 -1.80
CA PRO A 236 -16.26 -21.49 -2.86
C PRO A 236 -17.78 -21.55 -2.87
#